data_41fd7d7ca3c18332a769cbcb51e36af9
#
_entry.id   41fd7d7ca3c18332a769cbcb51e36af9
#
_cell.length_a   1.000
_cell.length_b   1.000
_cell.length_c   1.000
_cell.angle_alpha   90.00
_cell.angle_beta   90.00
_cell.angle_gamma   90.00
#
_symmetry.space_group_name_H-M   'P 1'
#
loop_
_entity.id
_entity.type
_entity.pdbx_description
1 polymer ?
#
loop_
_entity_poly.entity_id
_entity_poly.type
_entity_poly.pdbx_seq_one_letter_code
_entity_poly.pdbx_strand_id
1 'polypeptide(L)'
;MMTATAARQTETAPRENNGALAGEDVAMIRLAATLGRELAAYKPAIYWADTAISALLGWGALAALILADGLPVAATAGMAAVAVLALYRLGSFIHEISHMKDDSVPGYRLAWNLMAGIPLMIPSFMYEGVHNLH
;
A
#
# COMPACT_ATOMS: atom_id res chain seq x y z
N MET A 1 55.62 53.76 -22.37
CA MET A 1 55.26 52.80 -21.33
C MET A 1 53.73 52.88 -21.20
N MET A 2 53.03 52.04 -21.95
CA MET A 2 51.54 52.02 -22.05
C MET A 2 50.98 50.92 -21.19
N THR A 3 50.20 51.23 -20.17
CA THR A 3 49.50 50.32 -19.36
C THR A 3 48.05 50.20 -19.88
N ALA A 4 47.75 49.09 -20.48
CA ALA A 4 46.40 48.75 -20.93
C ALA A 4 45.55 48.25 -19.73
N THR A 5 44.52 48.99 -19.39
CA THR A 5 43.53 48.63 -18.41
C THR A 5 42.51 47.68 -19.08
N ALA A 6 42.54 46.40 -18.76
CA ALA A 6 41.55 45.45 -19.20
C ALA A 6 40.24 45.65 -18.42
N ALA A 7 39.20 46.11 -19.11
CA ALA A 7 37.84 46.17 -18.58
C ALA A 7 37.27 44.75 -18.46
N ARG A 8 37.00 44.31 -17.22
CA ARG A 8 36.31 43.06 -16.90
C ARG A 8 34.83 43.26 -17.21
N GLN A 9 34.38 42.70 -18.32
CA GLN A 9 32.96 42.59 -18.62
C GLN A 9 32.37 41.54 -17.66
N THR A 10 31.60 42.00 -16.68
CA THR A 10 30.74 41.13 -15.88
C THR A 10 29.53 40.81 -16.71
N GLU A 11 29.55 39.64 -17.28
CA GLU A 11 28.39 39.02 -17.96
C GLU A 11 27.30 38.75 -16.93
N THR A 12 26.31 39.62 -16.87
CA THR A 12 25.09 39.44 -16.09
C THR A 12 24.22 38.42 -16.81
N ALA A 13 24.33 37.14 -16.42
CA ALA A 13 23.40 36.10 -16.86
C ALA A 13 21.95 36.45 -16.49
N PRO A 14 20.98 36.17 -17.35
CA PRO A 14 19.60 36.61 -17.17
C PRO A 14 18.97 35.93 -15.95
N ARG A 15 18.67 36.72 -14.93
CA ARG A 15 17.95 36.29 -13.69
C ARG A 15 16.48 36.01 -13.90
N GLU A 16 15.92 36.23 -15.09
CA GLU A 16 14.46 36.09 -15.33
C GLU A 16 13.94 34.65 -15.43
N ASN A 17 14.84 33.69 -15.73
CA ASN A 17 14.38 32.30 -15.96
C ASN A 17 14.18 31.49 -14.68
N ASN A 18 14.80 31.87 -13.57
CA ASN A 18 14.71 31.12 -12.31
C ASN A 18 13.33 31.26 -11.61
N GLY A 19 12.64 32.38 -11.81
CA GLY A 19 11.32 32.60 -11.22
C GLY A 19 10.21 31.83 -11.93
N ALA A 20 10.29 31.71 -13.25
CA ALA A 20 9.33 30.92 -14.04
C ALA A 20 9.49 29.42 -13.78
N LEU A 21 10.72 28.91 -13.76
CA LEU A 21 11.04 27.52 -13.42
C LEU A 21 10.57 27.16 -12.01
N ALA A 22 10.81 28.04 -11.03
CA ALA A 22 10.34 27.82 -9.66
C ALA A 22 8.79 27.78 -9.56
N GLY A 23 8.09 28.56 -10.40
CA GLY A 23 6.63 28.53 -10.50
C GLY A 23 6.09 27.22 -11.11
N GLU A 24 6.74 26.74 -12.16
CA GLU A 24 6.40 25.47 -12.81
C GLU A 24 6.67 24.27 -11.89
N ASP A 25 7.78 24.26 -11.17
CA ASP A 25 8.12 23.21 -10.19
C ASP A 25 7.09 23.17 -9.07
N VAL A 26 6.67 24.31 -8.54
CA VAL A 26 5.60 24.38 -7.51
C VAL A 26 4.27 23.88 -8.05
N ALA A 27 3.93 24.22 -9.30
CA ALA A 27 2.70 23.73 -9.94
C ALA A 27 2.72 22.21 -10.13
N MET A 28 3.86 21.66 -10.60
CA MET A 28 4.06 20.20 -10.72
C MET A 28 3.96 19.49 -9.37
N ILE A 29 4.59 20.01 -8.32
CA ILE A 29 4.51 19.44 -6.98
C ILE A 29 3.07 19.44 -6.45
N ARG A 30 2.31 20.51 -6.67
CA ARG A 30 0.90 20.58 -6.28
C ARG A 30 0.04 19.59 -7.05
N LEU A 31 0.25 19.46 -8.35
CA LEU A 31 -0.45 18.49 -9.19
C LEU A 31 -0.12 17.05 -8.75
N ALA A 32 1.15 16.74 -8.55
CA ALA A 32 1.60 15.44 -8.06
C ALA A 32 1.01 15.13 -6.68
N ALA A 33 0.96 16.10 -5.76
CA ALA A 33 0.36 15.93 -4.45
C ALA A 33 -1.18 15.72 -4.52
N THR A 34 -1.85 16.34 -5.48
CA THR A 34 -3.31 16.15 -5.69
C THR A 34 -3.60 14.78 -6.27
N LEU A 35 -2.89 14.40 -7.35
CA LEU A 35 -3.00 13.06 -7.94
C LEU A 35 -2.62 11.96 -6.94
N GLY A 36 -1.56 12.17 -6.15
CA GLY A 36 -1.16 11.26 -5.10
C GLY A 36 -2.25 11.05 -4.05
N ARG A 37 -2.96 12.10 -3.64
CA ARG A 37 -4.09 11.99 -2.70
C ARG A 37 -5.29 11.26 -3.29
N GLU A 38 -5.61 11.49 -4.57
CA GLU A 38 -6.72 10.79 -5.24
C GLU A 38 -6.41 9.29 -5.43
N LEU A 39 -5.16 8.96 -5.80
CA LEU A 39 -4.71 7.58 -5.97
C LEU A 39 -4.56 6.84 -4.64
N ALA A 40 -4.16 7.53 -3.58
CA ALA A 40 -4.02 6.98 -2.24
C ALA A 40 -5.35 6.93 -1.46
N ALA A 41 -6.47 7.41 -2.03
CA ALA A 41 -7.77 7.33 -1.37
C ALA A 41 -8.21 5.87 -1.22
N TYR A 42 -8.48 5.47 0.02
CA TYR A 42 -9.01 4.14 0.31
C TYR A 42 -10.36 3.95 -0.36
N LYS A 43 -10.52 2.83 -1.07
CA LYS A 43 -11.78 2.46 -1.73
C LYS A 43 -12.42 1.31 -0.94
N PRO A 44 -13.36 1.58 -0.03
CA PRO A 44 -13.91 0.57 0.88
C PRO A 44 -14.42 -0.69 0.17
N ALA A 45 -15.10 -0.53 -0.97
CA ALA A 45 -15.63 -1.66 -1.74
C ALA A 45 -14.53 -2.62 -2.22
N ILE A 46 -13.34 -2.10 -2.60
CA ILE A 46 -12.22 -2.94 -3.04
C ILE A 46 -11.66 -3.72 -1.86
N TYR A 47 -11.46 -3.05 -0.70
CA TYR A 47 -10.97 -3.71 0.52
C TYR A 47 -11.90 -4.82 0.98
N TRP A 48 -13.21 -4.55 1.02
CA TRP A 48 -14.20 -5.55 1.41
C TRP A 48 -14.29 -6.72 0.41
N ALA A 49 -14.28 -6.44 -0.89
CA ALA A 49 -14.32 -7.49 -1.91
C ALA A 49 -13.08 -8.38 -1.89
N ASP A 50 -11.88 -7.80 -1.85
CA ASP A 50 -10.63 -8.54 -1.83
C ASP A 50 -10.52 -9.40 -0.56
N THR A 51 -10.84 -8.84 0.61
CA THR A 51 -10.86 -9.58 1.87
C THR A 51 -11.86 -10.72 1.86
N ALA A 52 -13.10 -10.49 1.38
CA ALA A 52 -14.12 -11.52 1.32
C ALA A 52 -13.72 -12.66 0.36
N ILE A 53 -13.22 -12.33 -0.82
CA ILE A 53 -12.75 -13.32 -1.81
C ILE A 53 -11.56 -14.11 -1.23
N SER A 54 -10.59 -13.43 -0.64
CA SER A 54 -9.41 -14.08 -0.05
C SER A 54 -9.79 -14.99 1.12
N ALA A 55 -10.72 -14.55 1.99
CA ALA A 55 -11.21 -15.36 3.10
C ALA A 55 -12.01 -16.60 2.62
N LEU A 56 -12.92 -16.41 1.66
CA LEU A 56 -13.70 -17.52 1.10
C LEU A 56 -12.82 -18.55 0.42
N LEU A 57 -11.87 -18.12 -0.42
CA LEU A 57 -10.96 -19.03 -1.10
C LEU A 57 -10.00 -19.70 -0.12
N GLY A 58 -9.42 -18.95 0.82
CA GLY A 58 -8.43 -19.47 1.75
C GLY A 58 -9.04 -20.46 2.74
N TRP A 59 -10.08 -20.06 3.48
CA TRP A 59 -10.74 -20.91 4.45
C TRP A 59 -11.55 -22.02 3.77
N GLY A 60 -12.17 -21.75 2.61
CA GLY A 60 -12.89 -22.73 1.83
C GLY A 60 -11.99 -23.85 1.32
N ALA A 61 -10.83 -23.50 0.73
CA ALA A 61 -9.86 -24.48 0.28
C ALA A 61 -9.27 -25.28 1.46
N LEU A 62 -8.96 -24.62 2.58
CA LEU A 62 -8.48 -25.29 3.79
C LEU A 62 -9.53 -26.26 4.36
N ALA A 63 -10.77 -25.83 4.47
CA ALA A 63 -11.86 -26.69 4.93
C ALA A 63 -12.07 -27.88 3.99
N ALA A 64 -12.01 -27.67 2.69
CA ALA A 64 -12.12 -28.75 1.72
C ALA A 64 -10.97 -29.77 1.84
N LEU A 65 -9.74 -29.31 2.08
CA LEU A 65 -8.59 -30.19 2.34
C LEU A 65 -8.76 -31.04 3.60
N ILE A 66 -9.39 -30.49 4.64
CA ILE A 66 -9.60 -31.19 5.90
C ILE A 66 -10.76 -32.18 5.81
N LEU A 67 -11.82 -31.85 5.05
CA LEU A 67 -13.07 -32.61 5.02
C LEU A 67 -13.15 -33.59 3.86
N ALA A 68 -12.37 -33.46 2.81
CA ALA A 68 -12.43 -34.32 1.63
C ALA A 68 -11.44 -35.49 1.75
N ASP A 69 -11.99 -36.68 1.80
CA ASP A 69 -11.21 -37.92 1.77
C ASP A 69 -10.92 -38.37 0.32
N GLY A 70 -9.76 -38.98 0.09
CA GLY A 70 -9.44 -39.65 -1.15
C GLY A 70 -9.18 -38.75 -2.37
N LEU A 71 -8.84 -37.48 -2.16
CA LEU A 71 -8.49 -36.61 -3.25
C LEU A 71 -7.19 -37.02 -3.96
N PRO A 72 -7.14 -36.93 -5.31
CA PRO A 72 -5.89 -37.12 -6.05
C PRO A 72 -4.82 -36.15 -5.57
N VAL A 73 -3.57 -36.57 -5.54
CA VAL A 73 -2.41 -35.76 -5.09
C VAL A 73 -2.37 -34.39 -5.77
N ALA A 74 -2.62 -34.36 -7.08
CA ALA A 74 -2.63 -33.09 -7.83
C ALA A 74 -3.73 -32.13 -7.35
N ALA A 75 -4.93 -32.63 -7.03
CA ALA A 75 -6.03 -31.82 -6.49
C ALA A 75 -5.70 -31.32 -5.08
N THR A 76 -5.16 -32.19 -4.23
CA THR A 76 -4.71 -31.83 -2.87
C THR A 76 -3.65 -30.73 -2.94
N ALA A 77 -2.64 -30.88 -3.78
CA ALA A 77 -1.58 -29.89 -3.97
C ALA A 77 -2.12 -28.55 -4.51
N GLY A 78 -3.04 -28.59 -5.47
CA GLY A 78 -3.69 -27.39 -6.01
C GLY A 78 -4.51 -26.65 -4.96
N MET A 79 -5.31 -27.38 -4.20
CA MET A 79 -6.12 -26.78 -3.10
C MET A 79 -5.24 -26.23 -1.98
N ALA A 80 -4.16 -26.92 -1.62
CA ALA A 80 -3.20 -26.43 -0.65
C ALA A 80 -2.53 -25.12 -1.12
N ALA A 81 -2.13 -25.04 -2.40
CA ALA A 81 -1.60 -23.82 -2.97
C ALA A 81 -2.61 -22.66 -2.92
N VAL A 82 -3.88 -22.91 -3.28
CA VAL A 82 -4.95 -21.89 -3.18
C VAL A 82 -5.14 -21.45 -1.74
N ALA A 83 -5.23 -22.38 -0.78
CA ALA A 83 -5.37 -22.04 0.63
C ALA A 83 -4.23 -21.17 1.13
N VAL A 84 -2.97 -21.57 0.87
CA VAL A 84 -1.79 -20.83 1.31
C VAL A 84 -1.75 -19.41 0.68
N LEU A 85 -1.93 -19.32 -0.63
CA LEU A 85 -1.86 -18.00 -1.32
C LEU A 85 -2.99 -17.07 -0.90
N ALA A 86 -4.23 -17.58 -0.77
CA ALA A 86 -5.36 -16.76 -0.37
C ALA A 86 -5.28 -16.35 1.11
N LEU A 87 -4.85 -17.22 2.02
CA LEU A 87 -4.64 -16.87 3.43
C LEU A 87 -3.43 -15.93 3.60
N TYR A 88 -2.37 -16.10 2.82
CA TYR A 88 -1.26 -15.15 2.79
C TYR A 88 -1.72 -13.77 2.31
N ARG A 89 -2.52 -13.72 1.22
CA ARG A 89 -3.13 -12.47 0.75
C ARG A 89 -4.01 -11.84 1.83
N LEU A 90 -4.85 -12.62 2.48
CA LEU A 90 -5.70 -12.17 3.57
C LEU A 90 -4.87 -11.63 4.75
N GLY A 91 -3.80 -12.30 5.13
CA GLY A 91 -2.88 -11.88 6.19
C GLY A 91 -2.13 -10.59 5.84
N SER A 92 -1.77 -10.38 4.57
CA SER A 92 -1.00 -9.21 4.14
C SER A 92 -1.73 -7.87 4.37
N PHE A 93 -3.06 -7.88 4.53
CA PHE A 93 -3.83 -6.68 4.90
C PHE A 93 -3.47 -6.11 6.28
N ILE A 94 -2.76 -6.85 7.13
CA ILE A 94 -2.28 -6.31 8.42
C ILE A 94 -1.44 -5.05 8.21
N HIS A 95 -0.60 -5.03 7.18
CA HIS A 95 0.23 -3.87 6.83
C HIS A 95 -0.63 -2.68 6.39
N GLU A 96 -1.63 -2.91 5.54
CA GLU A 96 -2.57 -1.87 5.12
C GLU A 96 -3.34 -1.29 6.30
N ILE A 97 -3.84 -2.17 7.19
CA ILE A 97 -4.61 -1.78 8.37
C ILE A 97 -3.77 -0.93 9.33
N SER A 98 -2.48 -1.22 9.49
CA SER A 98 -1.59 -0.46 10.36
C SER A 98 -1.39 1.00 9.91
N HIS A 99 -1.51 1.28 8.61
CA HIS A 99 -1.43 2.63 8.04
C HIS A 99 -2.80 3.27 7.81
N MET A 100 -3.88 2.52 7.97
CA MET A 100 -5.24 2.98 7.73
C MET A 100 -5.74 3.83 8.89
N LYS A 101 -6.24 5.04 8.60
CA LYS A 101 -6.95 5.85 9.60
C LYS A 101 -8.26 5.17 9.98
N ASP A 102 -8.66 5.25 11.25
CA ASP A 102 -9.79 4.50 11.81
C ASP A 102 -11.10 4.64 11.02
N ASP A 103 -11.37 5.81 10.46
CA ASP A 103 -12.59 6.09 9.69
C ASP A 103 -12.49 5.87 8.19
N SER A 104 -11.32 5.44 7.67
CA SER A 104 -11.11 5.29 6.22
C SER A 104 -11.96 4.18 5.61
N VAL A 105 -12.11 3.06 6.31
CA VAL A 105 -12.98 1.94 5.93
C VAL A 105 -13.73 1.46 7.18
N PRO A 106 -14.95 1.96 7.43
CA PRO A 106 -15.68 1.68 8.67
C PRO A 106 -15.88 0.19 8.93
N GLY A 107 -15.56 -0.26 10.14
CA GLY A 107 -15.72 -1.65 10.58
C GLY A 107 -14.72 -2.65 9.99
N TYR A 108 -13.90 -2.26 9.03
CA TYR A 108 -12.99 -3.17 8.34
C TYR A 108 -11.96 -3.81 9.27
N ARG A 109 -11.36 -3.02 10.15
CA ARG A 109 -10.35 -3.49 11.12
C ARG A 109 -10.90 -4.60 12.03
N LEU A 110 -12.12 -4.41 12.55
CA LEU A 110 -12.77 -5.42 13.39
C LEU A 110 -13.07 -6.70 12.59
N ALA A 111 -13.68 -6.55 11.41
CA ALA A 111 -14.03 -7.69 10.57
C ALA A 111 -12.77 -8.46 10.13
N TRP A 112 -11.72 -7.79 9.73
CA TRP A 112 -10.45 -8.43 9.38
C TRP A 112 -9.84 -9.17 10.57
N ASN A 113 -9.83 -8.58 11.77
CA ASN A 113 -9.34 -9.27 12.97
C ASN A 113 -10.13 -10.56 13.26
N LEU A 114 -11.43 -10.56 13.05
CA LEU A 114 -12.26 -11.76 13.25
C LEU A 114 -12.03 -12.81 12.16
N MET A 115 -11.88 -12.40 10.90
CA MET A 115 -11.73 -13.31 9.76
C MET A 115 -10.30 -13.82 9.55
N ALA A 116 -9.31 -13.03 9.93
CA ALA A 116 -7.90 -13.31 9.67
C ALA A 116 -7.02 -13.11 10.90
N GLY A 117 -7.04 -11.95 11.53
CA GLY A 117 -6.09 -11.58 12.57
C GLY A 117 -6.05 -12.58 13.72
N ILE A 118 -7.20 -12.89 14.31
CA ILE A 118 -7.29 -13.86 15.42
C ILE A 118 -7.06 -15.29 14.94
N PRO A 119 -7.72 -15.78 13.87
CA PRO A 119 -7.51 -17.14 13.40
C PRO A 119 -6.09 -17.45 12.92
N LEU A 120 -5.40 -16.47 12.34
CA LEU A 120 -4.00 -16.59 11.91
C LEU A 120 -2.99 -16.19 12.98
N MET A 121 -3.47 -15.84 14.19
CA MET A 121 -2.64 -15.39 15.34
C MET A 121 -1.80 -14.15 15.07
N ILE A 122 -2.27 -13.25 14.21
CA ILE A 122 -1.64 -11.97 13.86
C ILE A 122 -2.63 -10.79 14.01
N PRO A 123 -3.28 -10.61 15.16
CA PRO A 123 -4.27 -9.54 15.32
C PRO A 123 -3.62 -8.15 15.18
N SER A 124 -4.31 -7.22 14.51
CA SER A 124 -3.78 -5.91 14.14
C SER A 124 -3.31 -5.09 15.35
N PHE A 125 -3.99 -5.19 16.48
CA PHE A 125 -3.64 -4.46 17.69
C PHE A 125 -2.26 -4.85 18.28
N MET A 126 -1.77 -6.06 18.04
CA MET A 126 -0.41 -6.47 18.42
C MET A 126 0.65 -5.88 17.48
N TYR A 127 0.30 -5.71 16.21
CA TYR A 127 1.21 -5.18 15.19
C TYR A 127 1.36 -3.66 15.29
N GLU A 128 0.27 -2.94 15.55
CA GLU A 128 0.25 -1.48 15.69
C GLU A 128 1.15 -0.98 16.83
N GLY A 129 1.22 -1.70 17.95
CA GLY A 129 2.08 -1.35 19.07
C GLY A 129 3.58 -1.40 18.77
N VAL A 130 3.99 -2.22 17.80
CA VAL A 130 5.40 -2.37 17.39
C VAL A 130 5.76 -1.45 16.23
N HIS A 131 4.83 -1.22 15.31
CA HIS A 131 5.07 -0.47 14.07
C HIS A 131 5.17 1.04 14.28
N ASN A 132 4.54 1.58 15.33
CA ASN A 132 4.62 3.01 15.67
C ASN A 132 5.94 3.43 16.35
N LEU A 133 6.88 2.51 16.54
CA LEU A 133 8.19 2.79 17.13
C LEU A 133 9.29 3.04 16.08
N HIS A 134 8.96 3.02 14.81
CA HIS A 134 9.85 3.33 13.68
C HIS A 134 9.33 4.55 12.92
#